data_3a39dad9937de1ad073c8582d9b69300
#
_entry.id   3a39dad9937de1ad073c8582d9b69300
#
_cell.length_a   1.000
_cell.length_b   1.000
_cell.length_c   1.000
_cell.angle_alpha   90.00
_cell.angle_beta   90.00
_cell.angle_gamma   90.00
#
_symmetry.space_group_name_H-M   'P 1'
#
loop_
_entity.id
_entity.type
_entity.pdbx_description
1 polymer ?
#
loop_
_entity_poly.entity_id
_entity_poly.type
_entity_poly.pdbx_seq_one_letter_code
_entity_poly.pdbx_strand_id
1 'polypeptide(L)'
;IGHITKDGTLAGPKVLEHIVDTVLQFEGDRQNLYRILRSLKNRFGNTSEIGIYEMQGNGLRPVSNPSEMLLSKDNEGLSGIAVAAAIEGVRPFLIETQALVSSAAYGTPQRSATGFDTRRLNMLLAVLEKRVGFKLAQKDVFLNIAGGLRVTDPAIDLSVIVAILSSNFDTAVPASTCMAGEVGLSGEVRP
;
A
#
# COMPACT_ATOMS: atom_id res chain seq x y z
N ILE A 1 25.18 -13.95 -1.96
CA ILE A 1 24.18 -13.31 -1.06
C ILE A 1 24.71 -11.92 -0.75
N GLY A 2 23.92 -10.89 -1.07
CA GLY A 2 24.23 -9.48 -0.76
C GLY A 2 23.26 -8.94 0.29
N HIS A 3 23.66 -7.87 0.97
CA HIS A 3 22.80 -7.16 1.92
C HIS A 3 22.39 -5.81 1.34
N ILE A 4 21.18 -5.34 1.68
CA ILE A 4 20.72 -3.99 1.34
C ILE A 4 21.24 -3.02 2.41
N THR A 5 21.77 -1.88 1.98
CA THR A 5 22.16 -0.77 2.87
C THR A 5 20.93 -0.05 3.41
N LYS A 6 21.09 0.79 4.46
CA LYS A 6 20.01 1.62 5.02
C LYS A 6 19.33 2.52 4.00
N ASP A 7 20.04 2.87 2.91
CA ASP A 7 19.54 3.71 1.81
C ASP A 7 18.83 2.91 0.72
N GLY A 8 18.54 1.63 0.93
CA GLY A 8 17.85 0.77 -0.02
C GLY A 8 18.69 0.30 -1.20
N THR A 9 20.01 0.57 -1.18
CA THR A 9 20.95 0.12 -2.21
C THR A 9 21.60 -1.20 -1.83
N LEU A 10 21.88 -2.08 -2.80
CA LEU A 10 22.60 -3.32 -2.56
C LEU A 10 24.01 -3.03 -2.05
N ALA A 11 24.36 -3.56 -0.88
CA ALA A 11 25.72 -3.55 -0.38
C ALA A 11 26.54 -4.59 -1.14
N GLY A 12 27.25 -4.14 -2.17
CA GLY A 12 28.09 -4.96 -3.03
C GLY A 12 28.27 -4.30 -4.40
N PRO A 13 29.22 -4.75 -5.21
CA PRO A 13 29.41 -4.12 -6.51
C PRO A 13 28.17 -4.37 -7.37
N LYS A 14 27.50 -3.30 -7.81
CA LYS A 14 26.42 -3.32 -8.83
C LYS A 14 26.80 -4.13 -10.08
N VAL A 15 28.08 -4.33 -10.29
CA VAL A 15 28.65 -5.18 -11.33
C VAL A 15 28.10 -6.62 -11.29
N LEU A 16 27.86 -7.18 -10.10
CA LEU A 16 27.31 -8.55 -9.98
C LEU A 16 25.89 -8.64 -10.51
N GLU A 17 25.08 -7.60 -10.37
CA GLU A 17 23.71 -7.59 -10.91
C GLU A 17 23.69 -7.69 -12.44
N HIS A 18 24.73 -7.15 -13.10
CA HIS A 18 24.88 -7.22 -14.55
C HIS A 18 25.35 -8.59 -15.05
N ILE A 19 26.12 -9.31 -14.24
CA ILE A 19 26.75 -10.58 -14.61
C ILE A 19 25.79 -11.75 -14.41
N VAL A 20 24.96 -11.72 -13.33
CA VAL A 20 24.05 -12.82 -13.01
C VAL A 20 22.79 -12.78 -13.89
N ASP A 21 22.19 -13.94 -14.14
CA ASP A 21 20.98 -14.06 -14.95
C ASP A 21 19.72 -13.69 -14.15
N THR A 22 19.73 -13.89 -12.84
CA THR A 22 18.58 -13.62 -11.97
C THR A 22 19.03 -12.86 -10.72
N VAL A 23 18.29 -11.80 -10.37
CA VAL A 23 18.43 -11.07 -9.12
C VAL A 23 17.12 -11.12 -8.36
N LEU A 24 17.16 -11.71 -7.18
CA LEU A 24 16.02 -11.78 -6.27
C LEU A 24 16.27 -10.87 -5.07
N GLN A 25 15.26 -10.09 -4.72
CA GLN A 25 15.28 -9.21 -3.55
C GLN A 25 14.28 -9.70 -2.52
N PHE A 26 14.73 -9.82 -1.28
CA PHE A 26 13.88 -10.05 -0.12
C PHE A 26 13.57 -8.71 0.53
N GLU A 27 12.29 -8.34 0.55
CA GLU A 27 11.80 -7.13 1.20
C GLU A 27 11.09 -7.50 2.52
N GLY A 28 11.27 -6.68 3.52
CA GLY A 28 10.55 -6.84 4.79
C GLY A 28 11.20 -6.05 5.91
N ASP A 29 10.38 -5.51 6.78
CA ASP A 29 10.79 -4.80 7.98
C ASP A 29 10.85 -5.76 9.19
N ARG A 30 11.62 -5.40 10.21
CA ARG A 30 11.71 -6.16 11.47
C ARG A 30 10.38 -6.17 12.25
N GLN A 31 9.53 -5.20 12.01
CA GLN A 31 8.22 -5.05 12.68
C GLN A 31 7.10 -5.82 11.99
N ASN A 32 7.30 -6.24 10.74
CA ASN A 32 6.29 -6.94 9.94
C ASN A 32 6.54 -8.45 9.95
N LEU A 33 5.47 -9.22 10.14
CA LEU A 33 5.52 -10.69 10.12
C LEU A 33 5.79 -11.24 8.72
N TYR A 34 5.64 -10.41 7.68
CA TYR A 34 5.69 -10.84 6.28
C TYR A 34 6.97 -10.42 5.59
N ARG A 35 7.34 -11.24 4.61
CA ARG A 35 8.47 -11.00 3.71
C ARG A 35 8.02 -11.18 2.28
N ILE A 36 8.44 -10.26 1.41
CA ILE A 36 8.16 -10.34 -0.03
C ILE A 36 9.45 -10.68 -0.74
N LEU A 37 9.40 -11.68 -1.60
CA LEU A 37 10.46 -12.04 -2.52
C LEU A 37 10.09 -11.52 -3.91
N ARG A 38 10.89 -10.59 -4.44
CA ARG A 38 10.73 -10.04 -5.79
C ARG A 38 11.86 -10.46 -6.70
N SER A 39 11.54 -10.65 -7.96
CA SER A 39 12.54 -10.74 -9.01
C SER A 39 12.81 -9.33 -9.57
N LEU A 40 14.02 -8.80 -9.33
CA LEU A 40 14.45 -7.53 -9.92
C LEU A 40 14.99 -7.70 -11.33
N LYS A 41 15.54 -8.87 -11.62
CA LYS A 41 16.05 -9.27 -12.92
C LYS A 41 15.84 -10.76 -13.12
N ASN A 42 15.35 -11.13 -14.28
CA ASN A 42 15.26 -12.53 -14.71
C ASN A 42 15.47 -12.59 -16.22
N ARG A 43 16.62 -13.07 -16.65
CA ARG A 43 17.00 -13.10 -18.08
C ARG A 43 16.17 -14.04 -18.90
N PHE A 44 15.64 -15.10 -18.29
CA PHE A 44 14.96 -16.20 -18.99
C PHE A 44 13.48 -16.35 -18.59
N GLY A 45 12.95 -15.40 -17.81
CA GLY A 45 11.58 -15.46 -17.34
C GLY A 45 11.01 -14.11 -16.92
N ASN A 46 9.79 -14.16 -16.43
CA ASN A 46 9.07 -12.98 -15.97
C ASN A 46 9.64 -12.46 -14.64
N THR A 47 9.66 -11.14 -14.46
CA THR A 47 10.03 -10.46 -13.21
C THR A 47 8.81 -9.99 -12.41
N SER A 48 7.60 -10.15 -12.96
CA SER A 48 6.36 -9.66 -12.35
C SER A 48 5.81 -10.59 -11.27
N GLU A 49 6.43 -11.74 -11.01
CA GLU A 49 6.00 -12.63 -9.94
C GLU A 49 6.61 -12.25 -8.60
N ILE A 50 5.78 -12.36 -7.55
CA ILE A 50 6.20 -12.17 -6.16
C ILE A 50 5.90 -13.41 -5.32
N GLY A 51 6.78 -13.70 -4.37
CA GLY A 51 6.54 -14.67 -3.31
C GLY A 51 6.26 -13.95 -2.01
N ILE A 52 5.17 -14.28 -1.32
CA ILE A 52 4.87 -13.75 0.01
C ILE A 52 5.07 -14.85 1.04
N TYR A 53 5.81 -14.53 2.08
CA TYR A 53 6.17 -15.47 3.14
C TYR A 53 5.85 -14.84 4.51
N GLU A 54 5.35 -15.68 5.41
CA GLU A 54 5.18 -15.34 6.82
C GLU A 54 6.42 -15.79 7.61
N MET A 55 6.92 -14.91 8.47
CA MET A 55 8.03 -15.23 9.37
C MET A 55 7.49 -15.97 10.60
N GLN A 56 7.88 -17.20 10.76
CA GLN A 56 7.52 -18.01 11.93
C GLN A 56 8.77 -18.39 12.74
N GLY A 57 8.60 -18.89 13.97
CA GLY A 57 9.71 -19.29 14.83
C GLY A 57 10.62 -20.39 14.25
N ASN A 58 10.10 -21.19 13.32
CA ASN A 58 10.81 -22.27 12.62
C ASN A 58 11.26 -21.89 11.21
N GLY A 59 11.09 -20.62 10.79
CA GLY A 59 11.50 -20.12 9.47
C GLY A 59 10.39 -19.46 8.68
N LEU A 60 10.52 -19.43 7.37
CA LEU A 60 9.58 -18.80 6.43
C LEU A 60 8.55 -19.81 5.93
N ARG A 61 7.27 -19.47 6.08
CA ARG A 61 6.15 -20.22 5.51
C ARG A 61 5.59 -19.48 4.29
N PRO A 62 5.44 -20.12 3.12
CA PRO A 62 4.81 -19.50 1.97
C PRO A 62 3.34 -19.20 2.26
N VAL A 63 2.87 -18.06 1.80
CA VAL A 63 1.48 -17.61 1.91
C VAL A 63 0.78 -17.85 0.59
N SER A 64 -0.20 -18.75 0.58
CA SER A 64 -0.97 -19.10 -0.62
C SER A 64 -2.03 -18.05 -0.96
N ASN A 65 -2.64 -17.44 0.05
CA ASN A 65 -3.66 -16.39 -0.12
C ASN A 65 -3.27 -15.13 0.67
N PRO A 66 -2.59 -14.17 0.03
CA PRO A 66 -2.22 -12.91 0.70
C PRO A 66 -3.41 -12.11 1.21
N SER A 67 -4.55 -12.17 0.52
CA SER A 67 -5.75 -11.40 0.88
C SER A 67 -6.29 -11.76 2.27
N GLU A 68 -6.24 -13.03 2.67
CA GLU A 68 -6.69 -13.46 4.01
C GLU A 68 -5.90 -12.83 5.15
N MET A 69 -4.69 -12.40 4.86
CA MET A 69 -3.75 -11.85 5.84
C MET A 69 -3.78 -10.32 5.88
N LEU A 70 -4.13 -9.72 4.74
CA LEU A 70 -4.14 -8.27 4.55
C LEU A 70 -5.50 -7.64 4.88
N LEU A 71 -6.48 -8.49 5.20
CA LEU A 71 -7.82 -8.10 5.64
C LEU A 71 -8.00 -8.45 7.12
N SER A 72 -8.37 -7.47 7.92
CA SER A 72 -8.68 -7.67 9.33
C SER A 72 -10.10 -8.24 9.47
N LYS A 73 -10.25 -9.28 10.30
CA LYS A 73 -11.56 -9.92 10.54
C LYS A 73 -12.47 -9.13 11.48
N ASP A 74 -11.89 -8.22 12.28
CA ASP A 74 -12.57 -7.55 13.38
C ASP A 74 -12.93 -6.08 13.09
N ASN A 75 -12.89 -5.66 11.82
CA ASN A 75 -13.10 -4.27 11.41
C ASN A 75 -14.56 -3.94 11.03
N GLU A 76 -15.50 -4.83 11.29
CA GLU A 76 -16.89 -4.62 10.94
C GLU A 76 -17.47 -3.43 11.72
N GLY A 77 -18.01 -2.45 11.00
CA GLY A 77 -18.60 -1.25 11.60
C GLY A 77 -17.61 -0.12 11.94
N LEU A 78 -16.32 -0.31 11.72
CA LEU A 78 -15.32 0.76 11.92
C LEU A 78 -15.23 1.69 10.70
N SER A 79 -15.20 3.00 10.97
CA SER A 79 -14.94 4.00 9.94
C SER A 79 -13.45 4.10 9.61
N GLY A 80 -13.14 4.67 8.45
CA GLY A 80 -11.75 4.89 8.02
C GLY A 80 -11.10 3.67 7.38
N ILE A 81 -11.85 2.63 7.06
CA ILE A 81 -11.34 1.39 6.48
C ILE A 81 -12.03 1.13 5.15
N ALA A 82 -11.23 0.81 4.13
CA ALA A 82 -11.73 0.38 2.82
C ALA A 82 -10.83 -0.73 2.26
N VAL A 83 -11.38 -1.59 1.40
CA VAL A 83 -10.64 -2.68 0.77
C VAL A 83 -10.35 -2.32 -0.67
N ALA A 84 -9.07 -2.34 -1.03
CA ALA A 84 -8.60 -2.21 -2.40
C ALA A 84 -8.42 -3.59 -3.04
N ALA A 85 -8.75 -3.69 -4.32
CA ALA A 85 -8.21 -4.71 -5.20
C ALA A 85 -7.01 -4.12 -5.95
N ALA A 86 -5.85 -4.72 -5.80
CA ALA A 86 -4.60 -4.29 -6.41
C ALA A 86 -3.93 -5.45 -7.13
N ILE A 87 -3.04 -5.12 -8.05
CA ILE A 87 -2.22 -6.11 -8.75
C ILE A 87 -0.76 -5.83 -8.43
N GLU A 88 -0.06 -6.85 -7.96
CA GLU A 88 1.39 -6.80 -7.82
C GLU A 88 2.00 -7.84 -8.76
N GLY A 89 2.65 -7.34 -9.81
CA GLY A 89 3.09 -8.18 -10.91
C GLY A 89 1.93 -8.79 -11.66
N VAL A 90 1.72 -10.10 -11.54
CA VAL A 90 0.61 -10.84 -12.16
C VAL A 90 -0.41 -11.36 -11.13
N ARG A 91 -0.21 -11.08 -9.86
CA ARG A 91 -1.07 -11.58 -8.79
C ARG A 91 -2.04 -10.51 -8.32
N PRO A 92 -3.36 -10.72 -8.47
CA PRO A 92 -4.35 -9.89 -7.81
C PRO A 92 -4.40 -10.24 -6.31
N PHE A 93 -4.60 -9.24 -5.48
CA PHE A 93 -4.82 -9.41 -4.06
C PHE A 93 -5.72 -8.29 -3.51
N LEU A 94 -6.38 -8.59 -2.41
CA LEU A 94 -7.13 -7.59 -1.65
C LEU A 94 -6.25 -7.07 -0.53
N ILE A 95 -6.29 -5.75 -0.32
CA ILE A 95 -5.53 -5.09 0.73
C ILE A 95 -6.39 -4.03 1.41
N GLU A 96 -6.26 -3.96 2.72
CA GLU A 96 -6.97 -2.97 3.52
C GLU A 96 -6.22 -1.64 3.51
N THR A 97 -6.93 -0.58 3.20
CA THR A 97 -6.48 0.81 3.33
C THR A 97 -7.15 1.43 4.54
N GLN A 98 -6.36 1.97 5.45
CA GLN A 98 -6.83 2.56 6.70
C GLN A 98 -6.50 4.06 6.70
N ALA A 99 -7.48 4.90 6.98
CA ALA A 99 -7.29 6.34 7.10
C ALA A 99 -7.85 6.86 8.42
N LEU A 100 -7.15 7.81 9.00
CA LEU A 100 -7.61 8.58 10.14
C LEU A 100 -7.60 10.06 9.76
N VAL A 101 -8.77 10.68 9.83
CA VAL A 101 -8.96 12.10 9.57
C VAL A 101 -9.43 12.80 10.85
N SER A 102 -8.69 13.79 11.31
CA SER A 102 -9.03 14.57 12.50
C SER A 102 -8.86 16.07 12.25
N SER A 103 -9.37 16.90 13.14
CA SER A 103 -9.08 18.34 13.10
C SER A 103 -7.62 18.58 13.47
N ALA A 104 -6.93 19.44 12.73
CA ALA A 104 -5.54 19.76 13.01
C ALA A 104 -5.40 20.42 14.38
N ALA A 105 -4.75 19.73 15.32
CA ALA A 105 -4.63 20.18 16.72
C ALA A 105 -3.62 21.33 16.89
N TYR A 106 -2.63 21.43 15.99
CA TYR A 106 -1.49 22.34 16.14
C TYR A 106 -1.43 23.44 15.06
N GLY A 107 -2.56 23.75 14.42
CA GLY A 107 -2.66 24.81 13.42
C GLY A 107 -2.06 24.50 12.05
N THR A 108 -1.11 23.57 11.93
CA THR A 108 -0.56 23.10 10.65
C THR A 108 -0.99 21.66 10.42
N PRO A 109 -1.79 21.39 9.39
CA PRO A 109 -2.26 20.04 9.07
C PRO A 109 -1.13 19.06 8.81
N GLN A 110 -1.17 17.91 9.46
CA GLN A 110 -0.23 16.83 9.27
C GLN A 110 -0.76 15.83 8.25
N ARG A 111 0.10 15.38 7.34
CA ARG A 111 -0.23 14.39 6.33
C ARG A 111 0.87 13.35 6.25
N SER A 112 0.53 12.12 6.56
CA SER A 112 1.46 11.01 6.63
C SER A 112 0.86 9.78 5.97
N ALA A 113 1.71 9.00 5.30
CA ALA A 113 1.31 7.74 4.69
C ALA A 113 2.36 6.67 4.97
N THR A 114 1.90 5.49 5.34
CA THR A 114 2.70 4.27 5.45
C THR A 114 2.23 3.29 4.38
N GLY A 115 3.17 2.78 3.59
CA GLY A 115 2.87 1.86 2.48
C GLY A 115 2.31 2.50 1.22
N PHE A 116 2.10 3.82 1.21
CA PHE A 116 1.61 4.61 0.09
C PHE A 116 2.47 5.86 -0.13
N ASP A 117 2.52 6.38 -1.35
CA ASP A 117 3.28 7.59 -1.65
C ASP A 117 2.60 8.84 -1.10
N THR A 118 3.30 9.59 -0.25
CA THR A 118 2.74 10.79 0.40
C THR A 118 2.43 11.92 -0.61
N ARG A 119 3.18 12.00 -1.74
CA ARG A 119 2.89 12.98 -2.80
C ARG A 119 1.58 12.62 -3.50
N ARG A 120 1.35 11.31 -3.74
CA ARG A 120 0.09 10.80 -4.29
C ARG A 120 -1.08 11.09 -3.33
N LEU A 121 -0.92 10.84 -2.03
CA LEU A 121 -1.91 11.20 -1.01
C LEU A 121 -2.27 12.69 -1.09
N ASN A 122 -1.29 13.57 -1.12
CA ASN A 122 -1.52 15.02 -1.20
C ASN A 122 -2.26 15.43 -2.48
N MET A 123 -1.99 14.76 -3.60
CA MET A 123 -2.70 14.96 -4.86
C MET A 123 -4.17 14.55 -4.74
N LEU A 124 -4.45 13.37 -4.17
CA LEU A 124 -5.83 12.89 -3.97
C LEU A 124 -6.62 13.82 -3.04
N LEU A 125 -6.00 14.33 -1.97
CA LEU A 125 -6.61 15.32 -1.09
C LEU A 125 -6.94 16.62 -1.83
N ALA A 126 -6.04 17.10 -2.69
CA ALA A 126 -6.28 18.28 -3.51
C ALA A 126 -7.43 18.08 -4.53
N VAL A 127 -7.55 16.87 -5.10
CA VAL A 127 -8.68 16.51 -5.99
C VAL A 127 -9.99 16.53 -5.19
N LEU A 128 -10.04 15.89 -4.02
CA LEU A 128 -11.22 15.87 -3.16
C LEU A 128 -11.66 17.30 -2.78
N GLU A 129 -10.71 18.16 -2.46
CA GLU A 129 -11.00 19.53 -2.07
C GLU A 129 -11.48 20.38 -3.25
N LYS A 130 -10.75 20.35 -4.38
CA LYS A 130 -11.00 21.23 -5.52
C LYS A 130 -12.15 20.77 -6.40
N ARG A 131 -12.32 19.44 -6.60
CA ARG A 131 -13.29 18.89 -7.54
C ARG A 131 -14.58 18.43 -6.87
N VAL A 132 -14.48 17.95 -5.65
CA VAL A 132 -15.63 17.40 -4.92
C VAL A 132 -16.14 18.38 -3.86
N GLY A 133 -15.30 19.31 -3.39
CA GLY A 133 -15.69 20.37 -2.45
C GLY A 133 -15.55 19.97 -0.97
N PHE A 134 -14.85 18.87 -0.66
CA PHE A 134 -14.59 18.48 0.72
C PHE A 134 -13.57 19.44 1.39
N LYS A 135 -13.85 19.82 2.63
CA LYS A 135 -12.97 20.72 3.40
C LYS A 135 -11.93 19.93 4.18
N LEU A 136 -10.83 19.58 3.53
CA LEU A 136 -9.74 18.78 4.11
C LEU A 136 -8.48 19.62 4.41
N ALA A 137 -8.45 20.91 4.03
CA ALA A 137 -7.28 21.78 4.16
C ALA A 137 -6.81 21.93 5.62
N GLN A 138 -7.73 21.89 6.58
CA GLN A 138 -7.44 22.04 8.02
C GLN A 138 -7.58 20.72 8.78
N LYS A 139 -7.45 19.60 8.09
CA LYS A 139 -7.53 18.26 8.66
C LYS A 139 -6.18 17.56 8.65
N ASP A 140 -5.86 16.90 9.76
CA ASP A 140 -4.80 15.91 9.80
C ASP A 140 -5.29 14.66 9.07
N VAL A 141 -4.44 14.07 8.25
CA VAL A 141 -4.74 12.86 7.49
C VAL A 141 -3.59 11.88 7.63
N PHE A 142 -3.87 10.74 8.24
CA PHE A 142 -2.94 9.63 8.38
C PHE A 142 -3.47 8.46 7.57
N LEU A 143 -2.62 7.90 6.72
CA LEU A 143 -2.94 6.74 5.86
C LEU A 143 -1.99 5.59 6.18
N ASN A 144 -2.54 4.40 6.28
CA ASN A 144 -1.79 3.17 6.47
C ASN A 144 -2.30 2.09 5.52
N ILE A 145 -1.39 1.44 4.82
CA ILE A 145 -1.68 0.22 4.07
C ILE A 145 -1.39 -0.98 4.98
N ALA A 146 -2.37 -1.85 5.14
CA ALA A 146 -2.26 -3.00 6.03
C ALA A 146 -1.11 -3.94 5.64
N GLY A 147 -0.60 -4.69 6.61
CA GLY A 147 0.48 -5.66 6.41
C GLY A 147 1.87 -5.07 6.16
N GLY A 148 2.02 -3.73 6.22
CA GLY A 148 3.31 -3.06 5.99
C GLY A 148 3.82 -3.17 4.56
N LEU A 149 2.94 -3.49 3.61
CA LEU A 149 3.27 -3.54 2.19
C LEU A 149 3.35 -2.13 1.62
N ARG A 150 4.28 -1.93 0.69
CA ARG A 150 4.29 -0.74 -0.14
C ARG A 150 3.58 -1.05 -1.45
N VAL A 151 2.44 -0.41 -1.67
CA VAL A 151 1.66 -0.57 -2.90
C VAL A 151 1.92 0.62 -3.81
N THR A 152 2.29 0.34 -5.05
CA THR A 152 2.57 1.35 -6.08
C THR A 152 1.51 1.36 -7.18
N ASP A 153 0.60 0.40 -7.17
CA ASP A 153 -0.51 0.31 -8.12
C ASP A 153 -1.47 1.49 -7.92
N PRO A 154 -1.67 2.35 -8.92
CA PRO A 154 -2.61 3.48 -8.81
C PRO A 154 -4.07 3.05 -8.66
N ALA A 155 -4.40 1.80 -8.95
CA ALA A 155 -5.75 1.27 -8.77
C ALA A 155 -6.27 1.36 -7.33
N ILE A 156 -5.37 1.50 -6.33
CA ILE A 156 -5.79 1.67 -4.93
C ILE A 156 -6.24 3.09 -4.58
N ASP A 157 -6.10 4.08 -5.46
CA ASP A 157 -6.49 5.47 -5.19
C ASP A 157 -7.94 5.59 -4.73
N LEU A 158 -8.85 4.85 -5.38
CA LEU A 158 -10.27 4.89 -5.04
C LEU A 158 -10.52 4.41 -3.61
N SER A 159 -9.85 3.34 -3.17
CA SER A 159 -9.96 2.85 -1.80
C SER A 159 -9.36 3.82 -0.78
N VAL A 160 -8.25 4.47 -1.12
CA VAL A 160 -7.63 5.52 -0.29
C VAL A 160 -8.60 6.69 -0.08
N ILE A 161 -9.24 7.17 -1.16
CA ILE A 161 -10.25 8.23 -1.09
C ILE A 161 -11.42 7.79 -0.22
N VAL A 162 -11.94 6.59 -0.43
CA VAL A 162 -13.09 6.08 0.32
C VAL A 162 -12.75 5.90 1.79
N ALA A 163 -11.56 5.40 2.14
CA ALA A 163 -11.11 5.32 3.52
C ALA A 163 -11.02 6.70 4.19
N ILE A 164 -10.48 7.71 3.49
CA ILE A 164 -10.42 9.10 3.96
C ILE A 164 -11.82 9.66 4.21
N LEU A 165 -12.74 9.49 3.26
CA LEU A 165 -14.11 9.97 3.40
C LEU A 165 -14.87 9.22 4.49
N SER A 166 -14.71 7.91 4.59
CA SER A 166 -15.26 7.07 5.64
C SER A 166 -14.85 7.59 7.03
N SER A 167 -13.55 7.86 7.22
CA SER A 167 -13.06 8.45 8.48
C SER A 167 -13.57 9.87 8.71
N ASN A 168 -13.62 10.71 7.66
CA ASN A 168 -14.05 12.11 7.80
C ASN A 168 -15.53 12.24 8.17
N PHE A 169 -16.37 11.29 7.73
CA PHE A 169 -17.82 11.27 8.01
C PHE A 169 -18.22 10.28 9.11
N ASP A 170 -17.25 9.59 9.68
CA ASP A 170 -17.45 8.53 10.68
C ASP A 170 -18.48 7.48 10.21
N THR A 171 -18.36 7.05 8.96
CA THR A 171 -19.28 6.12 8.31
C THR A 171 -18.52 4.90 7.81
N ALA A 172 -18.87 3.72 8.30
CA ALA A 172 -18.21 2.48 7.91
C ALA A 172 -18.53 2.09 6.45
N VAL A 173 -17.53 1.55 5.75
CA VAL A 173 -17.69 0.90 4.45
C VAL A 173 -18.03 -0.57 4.68
N PRO A 174 -19.00 -1.16 3.97
CA PRO A 174 -19.29 -2.58 4.12
C PRO A 174 -18.09 -3.46 3.82
N ALA A 175 -17.74 -4.39 4.72
CA ALA A 175 -16.58 -5.28 4.59
C ALA A 175 -16.62 -6.17 3.34
N SER A 176 -17.81 -6.37 2.76
CA SER A 176 -18.01 -7.12 1.50
C SER A 176 -17.71 -6.31 0.24
N THR A 177 -17.29 -5.03 0.38
CA THR A 177 -17.04 -4.15 -0.75
C THR A 177 -15.54 -3.99 -0.96
N CYS A 178 -15.05 -4.33 -2.14
CA CYS A 178 -13.72 -3.94 -2.59
C CYS A 178 -13.80 -3.03 -3.81
N MET A 179 -12.76 -2.25 -4.02
CA MET A 179 -12.74 -1.28 -5.09
C MET A 179 -11.37 -1.15 -5.73
N ALA A 180 -11.36 -0.81 -7.01
CA ALA A 180 -10.15 -0.49 -7.77
C ALA A 180 -10.46 0.69 -8.69
N GLY A 181 -9.51 1.59 -8.85
CA GLY A 181 -9.61 2.71 -9.77
C GLY A 181 -8.54 3.76 -9.53
N GLU A 182 -7.85 4.15 -10.58
CA GLU A 182 -6.96 5.30 -10.56
C GLU A 182 -7.78 6.60 -10.58
N VAL A 183 -7.38 7.58 -9.79
CA VAL A 183 -8.04 8.89 -9.76
C VAL A 183 -7.15 9.94 -10.39
N GLY A 184 -7.64 10.54 -11.47
CA GLY A 184 -6.96 11.61 -12.17
C GLY A 184 -7.19 13.00 -11.57
N LEU A 185 -6.40 13.99 -12.00
CA LEU A 185 -6.45 15.37 -11.48
C LEU A 185 -7.76 16.11 -11.77
N SER A 186 -8.52 15.69 -12.79
CA SER A 186 -9.85 16.21 -13.06
C SER A 186 -10.95 15.55 -12.21
N GLY A 187 -10.61 14.54 -11.42
CA GLY A 187 -11.55 13.79 -10.58
C GLY A 187 -12.18 12.60 -11.30
N GLU A 188 -11.72 12.26 -12.50
CA GLU A 188 -12.15 11.05 -13.20
C GLU A 188 -11.57 9.81 -12.53
N VAL A 189 -12.36 8.73 -12.52
CA VAL A 189 -11.92 7.41 -12.10
C VAL A 189 -11.69 6.55 -13.33
N ARG A 190 -10.51 5.94 -13.40
CA ARG A 190 -10.13 5.02 -14.47
C ARG A 190 -10.03 3.60 -13.89
N PRO A 191 -10.55 2.61 -14.62
CA PRO A 191 -10.44 1.21 -14.20
C PRO A 191 -9.00 0.67 -14.29
#